data_9593cdb0ea3512eff8b4d6514a500fd7
#
_entry.id   9593cdb0ea3512eff8b4d6514a500fd7
#
_cell.length_a   1.000
_cell.length_b   1.000
_cell.length_c   1.000
_cell.angle_alpha   90.00
_cell.angle_beta   90.00
_cell.angle_gamma   90.00
#
_symmetry.space_group_name_H-M   'P 1'
#
loop_
_entity.id
_entity.type
_entity.pdbx_description
1 polymer ?
#
loop_
_entity_poly.entity_id
_entity_poly.type
_entity_poly.pdbx_seq_one_letter_code
_entity_poly.pdbx_strand_id
1 'polypeptide(L)'
;MRASDLARIQNDVFRQEGFGEYVTEKYTRGRGHGIGLYIDEDPLIAEGNDYELEENMVIMIHPNTFLPISGYIVLGDPVLITQNGGKRLSQSERKLISVH
;
A
#
# COMPACT_ATOMS: atom_id res chain seq x y z
N MET A 1 -7.46 1.23 13.76
CA MET A 1 -6.45 1.70 12.78
C MET A 1 -7.15 2.35 11.60
N ARG A 2 -6.64 3.47 11.17
CA ARG A 2 -7.22 4.24 10.06
C ARG A 2 -6.42 4.02 8.79
N ALA A 3 -7.06 4.30 7.65
CA ALA A 3 -6.38 4.24 6.35
C ALA A 3 -5.14 5.15 6.33
N SER A 4 -5.22 6.31 6.95
CA SER A 4 -4.08 7.22 7.08
C SER A 4 -2.92 6.61 7.85
N ASP A 5 -3.18 5.78 8.84
CA ASP A 5 -2.12 5.11 9.62
C ASP A 5 -1.34 4.13 8.74
N LEU A 6 -2.05 3.33 7.95
CA LEU A 6 -1.41 2.39 7.03
C LEU A 6 -0.59 3.11 5.97
N ALA A 7 -1.10 4.20 5.44
CA ALA A 7 -0.36 5.00 4.45
C ALA A 7 0.91 5.59 5.06
N ARG A 8 0.81 6.14 6.28
CA ARG A 8 1.94 6.75 6.96
C ARG A 8 3.04 5.73 7.23
N ILE A 9 2.67 4.54 7.69
CA ILE A 9 3.65 3.47 7.96
C ILE A 9 4.44 3.14 6.70
N GLN A 10 3.76 2.99 5.56
CA GLN A 10 4.42 2.72 4.29
C GLN A 10 5.29 3.89 3.83
N ASN A 11 4.76 5.09 3.91
CA ASN A 11 5.49 6.29 3.50
C ASN A 11 6.72 6.54 4.37
N ASP A 12 6.65 6.21 5.65
CA ASP A 12 7.80 6.36 6.56
C ASP A 12 8.96 5.46 6.15
N VAL A 13 8.69 4.28 5.62
CA VAL A 13 9.74 3.41 5.08
C VAL A 13 10.46 4.11 3.92
N PHE A 14 9.71 4.71 2.98
CA PHE A 14 10.31 5.49 1.89
C PHE A 14 11.14 6.66 2.42
N ARG A 15 10.63 7.39 3.43
CA ARG A 15 11.34 8.52 4.02
C ARG A 15 12.64 8.09 4.70
N GLN A 16 12.61 6.98 5.43
CA GLN A 16 13.78 6.44 6.12
C GLN A 16 14.87 5.98 5.16
N GLU A 17 14.48 5.49 3.98
CA GLU A 17 15.41 5.01 2.97
C GLU A 17 15.88 6.11 2.01
N GLY A 18 15.54 7.37 2.26
CA GLY A 18 16.00 8.50 1.45
C GLY A 18 15.11 8.82 0.26
N PHE A 19 13.90 8.27 0.18
CA PHE A 19 12.98 8.49 -0.92
C PHE A 19 11.78 9.38 -0.55
N GLY A 20 11.94 10.23 0.46
CA GLY A 20 10.84 11.08 0.96
C GLY A 20 10.21 11.96 -0.10
N GLU A 21 10.95 12.40 -1.10
CA GLU A 21 10.41 13.23 -2.18
C GLU A 21 9.40 12.50 -3.06
N TYR A 22 9.41 11.16 -3.04
CA TYR A 22 8.54 10.33 -3.88
C TYR A 22 7.25 9.89 -3.19
N VAL A 23 6.97 10.36 -1.98
CA VAL A 23 5.73 10.03 -1.27
C VAL A 23 4.63 11.07 -1.46
N THR A 24 4.86 12.08 -2.28
CA THR A 24 3.89 13.14 -2.54
C THR A 24 2.91 12.75 -3.64
N GLU A 25 1.80 13.47 -3.75
CA GLU A 25 0.78 13.23 -4.76
C GLU A 25 1.29 13.30 -6.19
N LYS A 26 2.40 13.98 -6.43
CA LYS A 26 3.06 14.03 -7.73
C LYS A 26 3.46 12.63 -8.21
N TYR A 27 3.81 11.74 -7.29
CA TYR A 27 4.34 10.42 -7.61
C TYR A 27 3.40 9.27 -7.24
N THR A 28 2.47 9.51 -6.32
CA THR A 28 1.53 8.48 -5.89
C THR A 28 0.26 9.10 -5.33
N ARG A 29 -0.88 8.49 -5.62
CA ARG A 29 -2.17 8.93 -5.06
C ARG A 29 -2.47 8.21 -3.74
N GLY A 30 -1.96 7.00 -3.56
CA GLY A 30 -2.23 6.22 -2.38
C GLY A 30 -1.38 4.97 -2.33
N ARG A 31 -1.40 4.30 -1.19
CA ARG A 31 -0.61 3.11 -0.91
C ARG A 31 -1.45 1.85 -0.83
N GLY A 32 -2.65 1.89 -1.34
CA GLY A 32 -3.55 0.76 -1.33
C GLY A 32 -5.00 1.21 -1.45
N HIS A 33 -5.90 0.23 -1.45
CA HIS A 33 -7.34 0.46 -1.61
C HIS A 33 -8.13 -0.76 -1.14
N GLY A 34 -9.44 -0.59 -0.95
CA GLY A 34 -10.32 -1.71 -0.71
C GLY A 34 -10.44 -2.60 -1.94
N ILE A 35 -10.83 -3.83 -1.71
CA ILE A 35 -11.07 -4.81 -2.78
C ILE A 35 -12.52 -5.27 -2.71
N GLY A 36 -13.19 -5.35 -3.85
CA GLY A 36 -14.56 -5.82 -3.96
C GLY A 36 -14.95 -5.98 -5.41
N LEU A 37 -16.07 -5.35 -5.80
CA LEU A 37 -16.58 -5.46 -7.17
C LEU A 37 -15.76 -4.67 -8.18
N TYR A 38 -15.08 -3.63 -7.74
CA TYR A 38 -14.30 -2.74 -8.61
C TYR A 38 -12.81 -2.91 -8.38
N ILE A 39 -12.02 -2.46 -9.36
CA ILE A 39 -10.55 -2.52 -9.26
C ILE A 39 -10.06 -1.72 -8.06
N ASP A 40 -10.58 -0.52 -7.89
CA ASP A 40 -10.28 0.36 -6.77
C ASP A 40 -11.56 0.66 -6.02
N GLU A 41 -11.63 0.28 -4.76
CA GLU A 41 -12.76 0.59 -3.89
C GLU A 41 -12.28 1.30 -2.63
N ASP A 42 -13.21 2.00 -1.97
CA ASP A 42 -12.90 2.59 -0.67
C ASP A 42 -12.51 1.50 0.35
N PRO A 43 -11.64 1.81 1.29
CA PRO A 43 -10.97 3.10 1.42
C PRO A 43 -9.71 3.22 0.58
N LEU A 44 -9.37 4.43 0.15
CA LEU A 44 -8.06 4.74 -0.39
C LEU A 44 -7.06 4.84 0.77
N ILE A 45 -5.96 4.14 0.67
CA ILE A 45 -4.91 4.16 1.71
C ILE A 45 -3.99 5.35 1.44
N ALA A 46 -4.30 6.47 2.05
CA ALA A 46 -3.57 7.73 1.91
C ALA A 46 -3.49 8.45 3.25
N GLU A 47 -2.42 9.22 3.46
CA GLU A 47 -2.19 9.89 4.74
C GLU A 47 -3.31 10.88 5.12
N GLY A 48 -4.01 11.43 4.14
CA GLY A 48 -5.13 12.34 4.39
C GLY A 48 -6.47 11.68 4.64
N ASN A 49 -6.54 10.35 4.62
CA ASN A 49 -7.80 9.63 4.73
C ASN A 49 -7.99 9.04 6.12
N ASP A 50 -8.93 9.58 6.89
CA ASP A 50 -9.23 9.15 8.25
C ASP A 50 -10.22 7.98 8.34
N TYR A 51 -10.53 7.33 7.22
CA TYR A 51 -11.45 6.19 7.19
C TYR A 51 -11.00 5.11 8.18
N GLU A 52 -11.90 4.70 9.05
CA GLU A 52 -11.62 3.67 10.06
C GLU A 52 -11.68 2.28 9.43
N LEU A 53 -10.61 1.52 9.56
CA LEU A 53 -10.56 0.15 9.06
C LEU A 53 -11.26 -0.79 10.04
N GLU A 54 -12.10 -1.66 9.51
CA GLU A 54 -12.86 -2.61 10.32
C GLU A 54 -12.35 -4.03 10.13
N GLU A 55 -12.51 -4.84 11.16
CA GLU A 55 -12.19 -6.27 11.10
C GLU A 55 -12.91 -6.92 9.92
N ASN A 56 -12.24 -7.86 9.28
CA ASN A 56 -12.71 -8.60 8.11
C ASN A 56 -12.72 -7.83 6.79
N MET A 57 -12.27 -6.58 6.77
CA MET A 57 -12.01 -5.90 5.50
C MET A 57 -10.81 -6.53 4.80
N VAL A 58 -10.88 -6.59 3.47
CA VAL A 58 -9.73 -6.98 2.64
C VAL A 58 -9.23 -5.74 1.93
N ILE A 59 -7.96 -5.45 2.13
CA ILE A 59 -7.30 -4.26 1.60
C ILE A 59 -6.14 -4.69 0.72
N MET A 60 -6.04 -4.11 -0.47
CA MET A 60 -4.83 -4.24 -1.27
C MET A 60 -3.82 -3.22 -0.77
N ILE A 61 -2.70 -3.70 -0.27
CA ILE A 61 -1.57 -2.86 0.13
C ILE A 61 -0.57 -2.88 -1.03
N HIS A 62 -0.32 -1.71 -1.64
CA HIS A 62 0.59 -1.65 -2.78
C HIS A 62 1.52 -0.44 -2.71
N PRO A 63 2.60 -0.54 -1.93
CA PRO A 63 3.62 0.49 -2.00
C PRO A 63 4.08 0.66 -3.44
N ASN A 64 4.00 1.88 -3.95
CA ASN A 64 4.27 2.19 -5.33
C ASN A 64 4.95 3.55 -5.44
N THR A 65 5.78 3.70 -6.45
CA THR A 65 6.40 4.98 -6.71
C THR A 65 6.90 5.05 -8.15
N PHE A 66 7.28 6.23 -8.58
CA PHE A 66 7.86 6.46 -9.89
C PHE A 66 9.28 6.98 -9.69
N LEU A 67 10.27 6.17 -10.05
CA LEU A 67 11.68 6.51 -9.92
C LEU A 67 12.26 6.93 -11.27
N PRO A 68 13.22 7.89 -11.30
CA PRO A 68 13.75 8.41 -12.55
C PRO A 68 14.38 7.35 -13.47
N ILE A 69 15.04 6.34 -12.89
CA ILE A 69 15.74 5.33 -13.68
C ILE A 69 14.83 4.13 -13.96
N SER A 70 14.10 3.67 -12.95
CA SER A 70 13.31 2.45 -13.01
C SER A 70 11.92 2.63 -13.58
N GLY A 71 11.40 3.87 -13.57
CA GLY A 71 10.00 4.12 -13.93
C GLY A 71 9.06 3.79 -12.79
N TYR A 72 7.82 3.45 -13.14
CA TYR A 72 6.78 3.11 -12.16
C TYR A 72 7.01 1.69 -11.64
N ILE A 73 7.03 1.57 -10.31
CA ILE A 73 7.20 0.28 -9.63
C ILE A 73 6.07 0.14 -8.61
N VAL A 74 5.43 -1.02 -8.60
CA VAL A 74 4.39 -1.37 -7.62
C VAL A 74 4.52 -2.84 -7.25
N LEU A 75 4.36 -3.11 -5.95
CA LEU A 75 4.29 -4.46 -5.41
C LEU A 75 3.09 -4.51 -4.48
N GLY A 76 2.17 -5.43 -4.69
CA GLY A 76 0.93 -5.47 -3.93
C GLY A 76 0.63 -6.82 -3.31
N ASP A 77 0.01 -6.78 -2.14
CA ASP A 77 -0.52 -7.94 -1.45
C ASP A 77 -1.92 -7.65 -0.94
N PRO A 78 -2.88 -8.58 -1.09
CA PRO A 78 -4.15 -8.49 -0.39
C PRO A 78 -3.96 -8.88 1.08
N VAL A 79 -4.52 -8.05 1.97
CA VAL A 79 -4.37 -8.23 3.42
C VAL A 79 -5.74 -8.22 4.05
N LEU A 80 -6.01 -9.23 4.90
CA LEU A 80 -7.22 -9.28 5.71
C LEU A 80 -6.98 -8.53 7.01
N ILE A 81 -7.87 -7.58 7.32
CA ILE A 81 -7.80 -6.84 8.58
C ILE A 81 -8.36 -7.69 9.71
N THR A 82 -7.58 -7.90 10.77
CA THR A 82 -7.97 -8.66 11.96
C THR A 82 -7.90 -7.78 13.19
N GLN A 83 -8.39 -8.29 14.33
CA GLN A 83 -8.31 -7.57 15.60
C GLN A 83 -6.87 -7.23 16.01
N ASN A 84 -5.91 -8.07 15.62
CA ASN A 84 -4.52 -7.94 16.04
C ASN A 84 -3.60 -7.39 14.94
N GLY A 85 -4.18 -6.90 13.86
CA GLY A 85 -3.41 -6.34 12.75
C GLY A 85 -3.89 -6.85 11.41
N GLY A 86 -2.97 -7.27 10.54
CA GLY A 86 -3.29 -7.75 9.20
C GLY A 86 -2.77 -9.14 8.94
N LYS A 87 -3.46 -9.87 8.08
CA LYS A 87 -3.02 -11.18 7.62
C LYS A 87 -2.88 -11.15 6.11
N ARG A 88 -1.68 -11.37 5.62
CA ARG A 88 -1.40 -11.44 4.19
C ARG A 88 -2.07 -12.68 3.61
N LEU A 89 -2.84 -12.52 2.55
CA LEU A 89 -3.57 -13.62 1.91
C LEU A 89 -2.75 -14.32 0.83
N SER A 90 -1.80 -13.62 0.20
CA SER A 90 -0.90 -14.19 -0.77
C SER A 90 0.22 -14.98 -0.08
N GLN A 91 0.64 -16.09 -0.68
CA GLN A 91 1.73 -16.92 -0.18
C GLN A 91 2.98 -16.81 -1.05
N SER A 92 2.94 -16.00 -2.10
CA SER A 92 4.08 -15.79 -2.98
C SER A 92 5.21 -15.05 -2.26
N GLU A 93 6.45 -15.38 -2.63
CA GLU A 93 7.61 -14.68 -2.09
C GLU A 93 7.64 -13.23 -2.60
N ARG A 94 7.95 -12.30 -1.69
CA ARG A 94 8.08 -10.88 -2.02
C ARG A 94 9.52 -10.54 -2.33
N LYS A 95 9.99 -11.01 -3.47
CA LYS A 95 11.35 -10.73 -3.93
C LYS A 95 11.38 -10.58 -5.45
N LEU A 96 12.40 -9.94 -5.94
CA LEU A 96 12.64 -9.85 -7.38
C LEU A 96 13.03 -11.22 -7.90
N ILE A 97 12.29 -11.70 -8.90
CA ILE A 97 12.58 -12.98 -9.55
C ILE A 97 13.16 -12.68 -10.92
N SER A 98 14.35 -13.23 -11.19
CA SER A 98 15.01 -13.08 -12.47
C SER A 98 14.75 -14.32 -13.32
N VAL A 99 14.28 -14.12 -14.55
CA VAL A 99 13.99 -15.19 -15.49
C VAL A 99 14.90 -15.02 -16.70
N HIS A 100 15.58 -16.10 -17.06
CA HIS A 100 16.55 -16.11 -18.17
C HIS A 100 16.03 -16.90 -19.37
#